data_8036dd5f277e4ff0782a32587f86eb19
#
_entry.id   8036dd5f277e4ff0782a32587f86eb19
#
_cell.length_a   1.000
_cell.length_b   1.000
_cell.length_c   1.000
_cell.angle_alpha   90.00
_cell.angle_beta   90.00
_cell.angle_gamma   90.00
#
_symmetry.space_group_name_H-M   'P 1'
#
loop_
_entity.id
_entity.type
_entity.pdbx_description
1 polymer ?
#
loop_
_entity_poly.entity_id
_entity_poly.type
_entity_poly.pdbx_seq_one_letter_code
_entity_poly.pdbx_strand_id
1 'polypeptide(L)'
;MKKIIGTIILILSFLINKNVFSDEFSRIISFNSWSEKNNYIYRIGCDEEKLRNNFCYDSKDKSPLWLNKDANLKVKFYKIRWTLPEKSSPNFDTLLYYFYKYNFSHLVYDRGTYNWKRYEIEPNNKFYKFEKKLSEDNNVKKEMNKTALLSYLFYEDDKIVVDELSPKDRFGDFVNNDTKLRSMSMGKTMVSYVMGHAICEGYIDSVDSRLNDWPLVKNTLYEDQILIDLLNMSAGDQKYVNRGNFKDGSEIDTRLMSNLMFKMRGLKKSGKSYNYNNIPPKLLLNYISFKAGDNFENLLTEIFQNKAKIKDSVYFFKNYQGTKDYGILDSMFFATRHDYLRIAKAMLDDWQNDTCVGKYLKTIYEHRISKRGFKQARDRGDSFHGTKSYAGFFHVDYLGMKNRKVMGMSGYGGNEIIIDFERSRILVIHSIHQNYNWKKIARSVIKKGK
;
A
#
# COMPACT_ATOMS: atom_id res chain seq x y z
N MET A 1 -13.27 9.18 50.15
CA MET A 1 -13.79 9.53 48.80
C MET A 1 -12.70 9.85 47.77
N LYS A 2 -11.67 10.65 48.04
CA LYS A 2 -10.62 10.97 47.02
C LYS A 2 -9.79 9.79 46.53
N LYS A 3 -9.56 8.71 47.29
CA LYS A 3 -8.81 7.52 46.87
C LYS A 3 -9.61 6.60 45.94
N ILE A 4 -10.93 6.55 46.05
CA ILE A 4 -11.79 5.70 45.20
C ILE A 4 -11.95 6.32 43.79
N ILE A 5 -12.01 7.65 43.73
CA ILE A 5 -12.11 8.35 42.42
C ILE A 5 -10.84 8.18 41.59
N GLY A 6 -9.65 8.21 42.23
CA GLY A 6 -8.38 7.99 41.53
C GLY A 6 -8.25 6.58 40.94
N THR A 7 -8.76 5.56 41.64
CA THR A 7 -8.73 4.17 41.17
C THR A 7 -9.70 3.92 40.04
N ILE A 8 -10.87 4.56 40.06
CA ILE A 8 -11.86 4.45 38.96
C ILE A 8 -11.36 5.15 37.69
N ILE A 9 -10.69 6.29 37.81
CA ILE A 9 -10.08 6.98 36.66
C ILE A 9 -8.95 6.16 36.05
N LEU A 10 -8.13 5.49 36.89
CA LEU A 10 -7.06 4.62 36.39
C LEU A 10 -7.63 3.36 35.68
N ILE A 11 -8.70 2.80 36.17
CA ILE A 11 -9.37 1.64 35.56
C ILE A 11 -10.05 2.04 34.23
N LEU A 12 -10.67 3.22 34.19
CA LEU A 12 -11.27 3.75 32.96
C LEU A 12 -10.20 4.10 31.91
N SER A 13 -9.06 4.64 32.28
CA SER A 13 -7.97 4.89 31.34
C SER A 13 -7.31 3.62 30.81
N PHE A 14 -7.29 2.53 31.60
CA PHE A 14 -6.88 1.20 31.14
C PHE A 14 -7.92 0.54 30.19
N LEU A 15 -9.20 0.85 30.35
CA LEU A 15 -10.27 0.33 29.50
C LEU A 15 -10.34 1.07 28.15
N ILE A 16 -10.03 2.36 28.13
CA ILE A 16 -10.05 3.16 26.90
C ILE A 16 -8.85 2.84 25.99
N ASN A 17 -7.68 2.52 26.55
CA ASN A 17 -6.51 2.10 25.77
C ASN A 17 -6.55 0.64 25.28
N LYS A 18 -7.48 -0.18 25.73
CA LYS A 18 -7.62 -1.56 25.26
C LYS A 18 -8.29 -1.69 23.87
N ASN A 19 -9.05 -0.70 23.46
CA ASN A 19 -9.93 -0.86 22.30
C ASN A 19 -9.24 -0.73 20.92
N VAL A 20 -8.11 -0.07 20.80
CA VAL A 20 -7.42 0.10 19.50
C VAL A 20 -6.53 -1.12 19.17
N PHE A 21 -5.92 -1.74 20.17
CA PHE A 21 -5.13 -2.96 19.97
C PHE A 21 -5.98 -4.24 19.91
N SER A 22 -7.22 -4.19 20.43
CA SER A 22 -8.08 -5.38 20.52
C SER A 22 -8.68 -5.79 19.17
N ASP A 23 -8.91 -4.86 18.27
CA ASP A 23 -9.69 -5.14 17.06
C ASP A 23 -8.90 -5.94 16.01
N GLU A 24 -7.64 -5.58 15.74
CA GLU A 24 -6.82 -6.35 14.80
C GLU A 24 -6.42 -7.71 15.37
N PHE A 25 -6.23 -7.80 16.68
CA PHE A 25 -5.90 -9.04 17.34
C PHE A 25 -7.11 -9.97 17.48
N SER A 26 -8.29 -9.41 17.76
CA SER A 26 -9.55 -10.16 17.74
C SER A 26 -9.87 -10.71 16.34
N ARG A 27 -9.49 -10.02 15.28
CA ARG A 27 -9.61 -10.51 13.89
C ARG A 27 -8.69 -11.69 13.62
N ILE A 28 -7.46 -11.70 14.13
CA ILE A 28 -6.58 -12.86 14.03
C ILE A 28 -7.16 -14.05 14.80
N ILE A 29 -7.69 -13.83 15.99
CA ILE A 29 -8.34 -14.88 16.78
C ILE A 29 -9.58 -15.38 16.06
N SER A 30 -10.41 -14.50 15.52
CA SER A 30 -11.59 -14.87 14.74
C SER A 30 -11.23 -15.68 13.49
N PHE A 31 -10.14 -15.31 12.81
CA PHE A 31 -9.59 -16.08 11.70
C PHE A 31 -9.15 -17.46 12.15
N ASN A 32 -8.45 -17.56 13.26
CA ASN A 32 -7.97 -18.83 13.78
C ASN A 32 -9.12 -19.75 14.18
N SER A 33 -10.11 -19.23 14.91
CA SER A 33 -11.30 -19.97 15.30
C SER A 33 -12.11 -20.44 14.09
N TRP A 34 -12.22 -19.58 13.08
CA TRP A 34 -12.84 -19.94 11.81
C TRP A 34 -12.05 -21.02 11.06
N SER A 35 -10.75 -20.91 11.04
CA SER A 35 -9.82 -21.85 10.43
C SER A 35 -9.94 -23.25 11.06
N GLU A 36 -10.00 -23.34 12.37
CA GLU A 36 -10.23 -24.61 13.10
C GLU A 36 -11.58 -25.21 12.77
N LYS A 37 -12.65 -24.42 12.85
CA LYS A 37 -14.01 -24.84 12.58
C LYS A 37 -14.18 -25.38 11.17
N ASN A 38 -13.42 -24.90 10.21
CA ASN A 38 -13.50 -25.29 8.80
C ASN A 38 -12.39 -26.28 8.38
N ASN A 39 -11.72 -26.94 9.34
CA ASN A 39 -10.56 -27.80 9.07
C ASN A 39 -9.44 -27.08 8.32
N TYR A 40 -9.45 -25.78 8.38
CA TYR A 40 -8.37 -24.99 7.84
C TYR A 40 -7.22 -25.03 8.81
N ILE A 41 -6.21 -25.54 8.40
CA ILE A 41 -4.82 -25.61 8.72
C ILE A 41 -4.34 -24.65 9.78
N TYR A 42 -5.12 -24.46 10.77
CA TYR A 42 -4.69 -23.86 11.97
C TYR A 42 -4.04 -24.93 12.83
N ARG A 43 -2.74 -24.81 12.96
CA ARG A 43 -2.04 -25.89 13.49
C ARG A 43 -1.62 -25.78 14.88
N ILE A 44 -1.87 -26.86 15.38
CA ILE A 44 -1.16 -27.50 16.48
C ILE A 44 -0.03 -26.58 16.97
N GLY A 45 -0.29 -25.88 18.04
CA GLY A 45 0.69 -25.11 18.71
C GLY A 45 0.74 -23.63 18.39
N CYS A 46 -0.13 -23.11 17.54
CA CYS A 46 -0.26 -21.67 17.29
C CYS A 46 -1.49 -21.10 18.00
N ASP A 47 -1.41 -21.02 19.32
CA ASP A 47 -2.32 -20.26 20.15
C ASP A 47 -2.01 -18.76 20.09
N GLU A 48 -2.83 -17.98 20.79
CA GLU A 48 -2.72 -16.53 20.83
C GLU A 48 -1.34 -16.07 21.34
N GLU A 49 -0.80 -16.73 22.36
CA GLU A 49 0.49 -16.40 22.95
C GLU A 49 1.63 -16.69 21.96
N LYS A 50 1.58 -17.83 21.27
CA LYS A 50 2.58 -18.20 20.27
C LYS A 50 2.53 -17.32 19.05
N LEU A 51 1.31 -16.92 18.61
CA LEU A 51 1.16 -15.91 17.57
C LEU A 51 1.78 -14.57 17.97
N ARG A 52 1.52 -14.12 19.22
CA ARG A 52 2.11 -12.87 19.75
C ARG A 52 3.63 -12.92 19.83
N ASN A 53 4.18 -14.07 20.14
CA ASN A 53 5.62 -14.28 20.33
C ASN A 53 6.35 -14.75 19.08
N ASN A 54 5.68 -14.86 17.95
CA ASN A 54 6.26 -15.29 16.68
C ASN A 54 6.76 -16.74 16.65
N PHE A 55 6.26 -17.59 17.52
CA PHE A 55 6.67 -19.01 17.57
C PHE A 55 6.02 -19.90 16.50
N CYS A 56 5.17 -19.30 15.66
CA CYS A 56 4.47 -20.00 14.59
C CYS A 56 5.21 -19.96 13.25
N TYR A 57 6.53 -19.88 13.29
CA TYR A 57 7.39 -19.86 12.10
C TYR A 57 8.31 -21.07 12.04
N ASP A 58 8.40 -21.67 10.86
CA ASP A 58 9.51 -22.55 10.55
C ASP A 58 10.75 -21.70 10.27
N SER A 59 11.78 -21.84 11.12
CA SER A 59 13.03 -21.09 10.99
C SER A 59 13.82 -21.41 9.71
N LYS A 60 13.57 -22.56 9.08
CA LYS A 60 14.29 -23.00 7.88
C LYS A 60 13.74 -22.42 6.60
N ASP A 61 12.43 -22.35 6.46
CA ASP A 61 11.79 -21.87 5.24
C ASP A 61 10.99 -20.57 5.42
N LYS A 62 11.02 -20.00 6.63
CA LYS A 62 10.30 -18.77 7.00
C LYS A 62 8.79 -18.83 6.70
N SER A 63 8.25 -20.03 6.64
CA SER A 63 6.83 -20.26 6.47
C SER A 63 6.17 -20.37 7.83
N PRO A 64 4.95 -19.86 8.02
CA PRO A 64 4.21 -20.06 9.25
C PRO A 64 4.01 -21.56 9.52
N LEU A 65 4.33 -22.02 10.74
CA LEU A 65 4.18 -23.45 11.14
C LEU A 65 2.72 -23.93 11.06
N TRP A 66 1.77 -23.04 11.09
CA TRP A 66 0.35 -23.35 10.92
C TRP A 66 -0.03 -23.60 9.45
N LEU A 67 0.84 -23.34 8.50
CA LEU A 67 0.70 -23.86 7.15
C LEU A 67 1.04 -25.34 7.14
N ASN A 68 0.00 -26.12 6.98
CA ASN A 68 0.10 -27.56 7.02
C ASN A 68 1.05 -28.14 5.97
N LYS A 69 2.05 -28.85 6.44
CA LYS A 69 2.87 -29.71 5.58
C LYS A 69 2.04 -30.81 4.91
N ASP A 70 0.92 -31.21 5.51
CA ASP A 70 0.04 -32.30 5.04
C ASP A 70 -1.07 -31.85 4.09
N ALA A 71 -1.39 -30.56 4.06
CA ALA A 71 -2.38 -30.04 3.12
C ALA A 71 -1.70 -29.78 1.79
N ASN A 72 -1.28 -30.71 1.02
CA ASN A 72 -0.78 -30.61 -0.37
C ASN A 72 -0.35 -29.20 -0.91
N LEU A 73 -0.29 -28.20 -0.02
CA LEU A 73 0.25 -26.89 -0.22
C LEU A 73 1.78 -26.97 -0.12
N LYS A 74 2.39 -27.91 -0.85
CA LYS A 74 3.85 -28.01 -1.03
C LYS A 74 4.43 -26.76 -1.69
N VAL A 75 3.83 -25.63 -1.49
CA VAL A 75 4.23 -24.42 -2.17
C VAL A 75 4.99 -23.58 -1.18
N LYS A 76 6.29 -23.50 -1.41
CA LYS A 76 7.13 -22.53 -0.72
C LYS A 76 6.48 -21.16 -0.89
N PHE A 77 6.41 -20.38 0.18
CA PHE A 77 5.73 -19.12 0.28
C PHE A 77 5.93 -18.16 -0.93
N TYR A 78 7.12 -18.06 -1.48
CA TYR A 78 7.42 -17.25 -2.65
C TYR A 78 6.96 -17.88 -3.97
N LYS A 79 6.66 -19.19 -4.01
CA LYS A 79 6.20 -19.90 -5.20
C LYS A 79 4.66 -19.94 -5.31
N ILE A 80 3.90 -19.75 -4.23
CA ILE A 80 2.43 -19.72 -4.27
C ILE A 80 1.96 -18.70 -5.31
N ARG A 81 2.68 -17.59 -5.41
CA ARG A 81 2.47 -16.54 -6.38
C ARG A 81 2.45 -16.99 -7.84
N TRP A 82 3.27 -17.98 -8.17
CA TRP A 82 3.53 -18.41 -9.54
C TRP A 82 2.81 -19.69 -9.94
N THR A 83 2.23 -20.38 -8.97
CA THR A 83 1.59 -21.69 -9.19
C THR A 83 0.09 -21.62 -9.37
N LEU A 84 -0.51 -20.45 -9.15
CA LEU A 84 -1.93 -20.26 -9.45
C LEU A 84 -2.08 -19.99 -10.94
N PRO A 85 -2.80 -20.85 -11.69
CA PRO A 85 -3.06 -20.61 -13.10
C PRO A 85 -3.76 -19.28 -13.30
N GLU A 86 -3.31 -18.47 -14.26
CA GLU A 86 -3.84 -17.12 -14.51
C GLU A 86 -5.37 -17.07 -14.72
N LYS A 87 -5.98 -18.18 -15.12
CA LYS A 87 -7.39 -18.27 -15.48
C LYS A 87 -8.26 -19.03 -14.48
N SER A 88 -7.68 -19.68 -13.49
CA SER A 88 -8.42 -20.39 -12.46
C SER A 88 -8.62 -19.52 -11.23
N SER A 89 -9.81 -19.54 -10.66
CA SER A 89 -9.98 -19.05 -9.29
C SER A 89 -9.14 -19.93 -8.37
N PRO A 90 -8.22 -19.37 -7.57
CA PRO A 90 -7.55 -20.16 -6.56
C PRO A 90 -8.58 -20.71 -5.57
N ASN A 91 -8.28 -21.83 -4.96
CA ASN A 91 -9.17 -22.36 -3.91
C ASN A 91 -9.20 -21.37 -2.73
N PHE A 92 -10.26 -21.49 -1.95
CA PHE A 92 -10.52 -20.57 -0.83
C PHE A 92 -9.39 -20.60 0.21
N ASP A 93 -8.79 -21.75 0.47
CA ASP A 93 -7.70 -21.97 1.41
C ASP A 93 -6.47 -21.14 1.08
N THR A 94 -6.10 -21.20 -0.19
CA THR A 94 -4.96 -20.44 -0.70
C THR A 94 -5.22 -18.95 -0.60
N LEU A 95 -6.45 -18.50 -0.88
CA LEU A 95 -6.83 -17.10 -0.77
C LEU A 95 -6.80 -16.62 0.68
N LEU A 96 -7.30 -17.44 1.59
CA LEU A 96 -7.35 -17.13 3.01
C LEU A 96 -5.93 -16.99 3.60
N TYR A 97 -5.03 -17.88 3.20
CA TYR A 97 -3.63 -17.78 3.56
C TYR A 97 -3.00 -16.48 3.06
N TYR A 98 -3.23 -16.10 1.81
CA TYR A 98 -2.76 -14.84 1.27
C TYR A 98 -3.35 -13.65 2.00
N PHE A 99 -4.64 -13.69 2.29
CA PHE A 99 -5.31 -12.63 3.03
C PHE A 99 -4.66 -12.42 4.39
N TYR A 100 -4.50 -13.50 5.16
CA TYR A 100 -3.83 -13.45 6.45
C TYR A 100 -2.42 -12.91 6.33
N LYS A 101 -1.63 -13.47 5.44
CA LYS A 101 -0.25 -13.06 5.24
C LYS A 101 -0.09 -11.59 4.91
N TYR A 102 -0.89 -11.07 3.99
CA TYR A 102 -0.69 -9.72 3.52
C TYR A 102 -1.33 -8.65 4.39
N ASN A 103 -2.34 -8.99 5.15
CA ASN A 103 -3.04 -8.02 5.99
C ASN A 103 -2.69 -8.12 7.47
N PHE A 104 -2.32 -9.29 7.96
CA PHE A 104 -2.08 -9.52 9.38
C PHE A 104 -0.66 -10.00 9.72
N SER A 105 0.14 -10.43 8.76
CA SER A 105 1.46 -10.98 9.05
C SER A 105 2.39 -9.98 9.74
N HIS A 106 2.19 -8.69 9.60
CA HIS A 106 2.95 -7.68 10.32
C HIS A 106 2.74 -7.77 11.84
N LEU A 107 1.56 -8.17 12.30
CA LEU A 107 1.27 -8.36 13.72
C LEU A 107 2.02 -9.57 14.31
N VAL A 108 2.33 -10.55 13.46
CA VAL A 108 3.08 -11.75 13.80
C VAL A 108 4.58 -11.53 13.65
N TYR A 109 5.01 -10.78 12.62
CA TYR A 109 6.42 -10.54 12.32
C TYR A 109 7.09 -9.48 13.20
N ASP A 110 6.32 -8.64 13.89
CA ASP A 110 6.86 -7.44 14.55
C ASP A 110 7.67 -7.70 15.83
N ARG A 111 7.85 -8.94 16.26
CA ARG A 111 8.47 -9.22 17.57
C ARG A 111 9.82 -9.92 17.54
N GLY A 112 10.37 -10.25 16.43
CA GLY A 112 11.65 -10.97 16.39
C GLY A 112 12.79 -10.01 16.26
N THR A 113 13.32 -9.37 15.48
CA THR A 113 14.53 -8.54 15.38
C THR A 113 14.29 -7.13 14.86
N TYR A 114 13.06 -6.80 14.49
CA TYR A 114 12.69 -5.53 13.85
C TYR A 114 11.46 -4.96 14.52
N ASN A 115 11.65 -3.83 15.22
CA ASN A 115 10.56 -3.06 15.80
C ASN A 115 9.92 -2.17 14.73
N TRP A 116 9.02 -2.70 13.93
CA TRP A 116 8.15 -1.89 13.11
C TRP A 116 7.08 -1.25 13.99
N LYS A 117 7.02 0.06 14.02
CA LYS A 117 5.93 0.81 14.64
C LYS A 117 5.09 1.45 13.56
N ARG A 118 3.83 1.68 13.88
CA ARG A 118 2.93 2.47 13.05
C ARG A 118 3.28 3.94 13.22
N TYR A 119 3.49 4.62 12.15
CA TYR A 119 3.48 6.07 12.13
C TYR A 119 2.06 6.49 11.78
N GLU A 120 1.24 6.65 12.82
CA GLU A 120 -0.21 6.79 12.72
C GLU A 120 -0.60 8.26 12.55
N ILE A 121 -1.55 8.50 11.68
CA ILE A 121 -2.17 9.80 11.44
C ILE A 121 -3.63 9.68 11.88
N GLU A 122 -4.03 10.52 12.81
CA GLU A 122 -5.34 10.49 13.44
C GLU A 122 -6.47 10.90 12.47
N PRO A 123 -7.69 10.40 12.68
CA PRO A 123 -8.84 10.73 11.84
C PRO A 123 -9.29 12.18 12.03
N ASN A 124 -10.05 12.66 11.06
CA ASN A 124 -10.74 13.95 11.17
C ASN A 124 -12.12 13.79 11.83
N ASN A 125 -12.40 14.55 12.87
CA ASN A 125 -13.71 14.55 13.54
C ASN A 125 -14.85 14.94 12.59
N LYS A 126 -14.56 15.75 11.54
CA LYS A 126 -15.47 16.14 10.46
C LYS A 126 -15.05 15.48 9.15
N PHE A 127 -14.96 14.14 9.17
CA PHE A 127 -14.53 13.38 8.00
C PHE A 127 -15.47 13.59 6.81
N TYR A 128 -14.94 13.41 5.60
CA TYR A 128 -15.73 13.55 4.38
C TYR A 128 -16.75 12.40 4.27
N LYS A 129 -18.03 12.75 4.17
CA LYS A 129 -19.15 11.81 4.01
C LYS A 129 -19.54 11.73 2.55
N PHE A 130 -19.44 10.55 1.97
CA PHE A 130 -19.88 10.32 0.60
C PHE A 130 -21.41 10.22 0.52
N GLU A 131 -21.98 10.89 -0.46
CA GLU A 131 -23.32 10.54 -0.92
C GLU A 131 -23.31 9.18 -1.61
N LYS A 132 -24.43 8.45 -1.49
CA LYS A 132 -24.58 7.15 -2.11
C LYS A 132 -25.78 7.13 -3.03
N LYS A 133 -25.57 6.68 -4.27
CA LYS A 133 -26.64 6.33 -5.23
C LYS A 133 -26.34 4.93 -5.73
N LEU A 134 -26.53 3.95 -4.85
CA LEU A 134 -26.10 2.59 -5.11
C LEU A 134 -26.91 1.94 -6.23
N SER A 135 -26.21 1.23 -7.09
CA SER A 135 -26.76 0.34 -8.09
C SER A 135 -26.02 -0.98 -8.03
N GLU A 136 -26.74 -2.05 -8.27
CA GLU A 136 -26.16 -3.38 -8.31
C GLU A 136 -25.27 -3.57 -9.54
N ASP A 137 -24.16 -4.28 -9.34
CA ASP A 137 -23.31 -4.73 -10.43
C ASP A 137 -23.14 -6.24 -10.35
N ASN A 138 -23.90 -6.94 -11.17
CA ASN A 138 -23.91 -8.41 -11.20
C ASN A 138 -22.55 -9.00 -11.55
N ASN A 139 -21.71 -8.29 -12.33
CA ASN A 139 -20.34 -8.76 -12.62
C ASN A 139 -19.48 -8.66 -11.38
N VAL A 140 -19.56 -7.55 -10.63
CA VAL A 140 -18.83 -7.38 -9.37
C VAL A 140 -19.28 -8.43 -8.35
N LYS A 141 -20.58 -8.62 -8.16
CA LYS A 141 -21.12 -9.65 -7.26
C LYS A 141 -20.65 -11.06 -7.63
N LYS A 142 -20.65 -11.37 -8.93
CA LYS A 142 -20.13 -12.66 -9.43
C LYS A 142 -18.63 -12.84 -9.11
N GLU A 143 -17.82 -11.77 -9.30
CA GLU A 143 -16.40 -11.80 -8.96
C GLU A 143 -16.18 -11.94 -7.44
N MET A 144 -16.96 -11.22 -6.61
CA MET A 144 -16.92 -11.35 -5.15
C MET A 144 -17.15 -12.79 -4.68
N ASN A 145 -18.12 -13.46 -5.28
CA ASN A 145 -18.50 -14.83 -4.90
C ASN A 145 -17.50 -15.90 -5.34
N LYS A 146 -16.67 -15.63 -6.35
CA LYS A 146 -15.85 -16.67 -7.00
C LYS A 146 -14.35 -16.44 -6.88
N THR A 147 -13.92 -15.23 -6.52
CA THR A 147 -12.53 -14.85 -6.64
C THR A 147 -11.95 -14.30 -5.33
N ALA A 148 -10.75 -13.76 -5.42
CA ALA A 148 -10.03 -13.13 -4.32
C ALA A 148 -10.42 -11.65 -4.12
N LEU A 149 -11.47 -11.18 -4.74
CA LEU A 149 -11.95 -9.81 -4.59
C LEU A 149 -12.51 -9.61 -3.19
N LEU A 150 -11.95 -8.66 -2.46
CA LEU A 150 -12.33 -8.36 -1.08
C LEU A 150 -13.28 -7.17 -1.00
N SER A 151 -13.00 -6.14 -1.80
CA SER A 151 -13.71 -4.87 -1.75
C SER A 151 -13.70 -4.20 -3.13
N TYR A 152 -14.81 -3.60 -3.47
CA TYR A 152 -14.98 -2.82 -4.68
C TYR A 152 -15.80 -1.57 -4.38
N LEU A 153 -15.24 -0.40 -4.67
CA LEU A 153 -15.93 0.88 -4.62
C LEU A 153 -15.81 1.54 -5.98
N PHE A 154 -16.93 1.99 -6.51
CA PHE A 154 -16.94 2.86 -7.67
C PHE A 154 -17.64 4.17 -7.33
N TYR A 155 -16.93 5.26 -7.55
CA TYR A 155 -17.35 6.63 -7.33
C TYR A 155 -17.43 7.34 -8.67
N GLU A 156 -18.56 7.99 -8.91
CA GLU A 156 -18.86 8.74 -10.13
C GLU A 156 -19.80 9.91 -9.79
N ASP A 157 -19.55 11.07 -10.38
CA ASP A 157 -20.39 12.25 -10.23
C ASP A 157 -20.74 12.56 -8.75
N ASP A 158 -19.71 12.67 -7.92
CA ASP A 158 -19.76 12.95 -6.48
C ASP A 158 -20.50 11.94 -5.61
N LYS A 159 -20.80 10.76 -6.13
CA LYS A 159 -21.51 9.69 -5.41
C LYS A 159 -20.82 8.35 -5.49
N ILE A 160 -20.94 7.56 -4.44
CA ILE A 160 -20.62 6.13 -4.52
C ILE A 160 -21.79 5.44 -5.23
N VAL A 161 -21.49 4.82 -6.38
CA VAL A 161 -22.48 4.11 -7.20
C VAL A 161 -22.40 2.60 -7.09
N VAL A 162 -21.22 2.07 -6.67
CA VAL A 162 -21.05 0.65 -6.29
C VAL A 162 -20.29 0.58 -4.99
N ASP A 163 -20.78 -0.19 -4.04
CA ASP A 163 -20.18 -0.38 -2.71
C ASP A 163 -20.33 -1.85 -2.30
N GLU A 164 -19.38 -2.68 -2.74
CA GLU A 164 -19.45 -4.13 -2.51
C GLU A 164 -18.29 -4.62 -1.65
N LEU A 165 -18.60 -5.55 -0.78
CA LEU A 165 -17.67 -6.31 0.04
C LEU A 165 -17.81 -7.79 -0.21
N SER A 166 -16.74 -8.53 0.02
CA SER A 166 -16.80 -10.01 -0.03
C SER A 166 -17.89 -10.53 0.90
N PRO A 167 -18.67 -11.53 0.46
CA PRO A 167 -19.75 -12.12 1.27
C PRO A 167 -19.25 -12.71 2.59
N LYS A 168 -20.15 -12.81 3.59
CA LYS A 168 -19.79 -13.33 4.91
C LYS A 168 -19.31 -14.78 4.90
N ASP A 169 -19.86 -15.61 4.01
CA ASP A 169 -19.45 -16.99 3.81
C ASP A 169 -18.08 -17.13 3.12
N ARG A 170 -17.43 -16.01 2.81
CA ARG A 170 -16.07 -15.96 2.25
C ARG A 170 -15.15 -15.13 3.14
N PHE A 171 -14.91 -13.87 2.79
CA PHE A 171 -14.01 -12.97 3.53
C PHE A 171 -14.75 -11.92 4.36
N GLY A 172 -16.07 -11.82 4.24
CA GLY A 172 -16.87 -10.78 4.88
C GLY A 172 -16.85 -10.81 6.41
N ASP A 173 -16.49 -11.94 7.03
CA ASP A 173 -16.26 -12.01 8.47
C ASP A 173 -14.92 -11.34 8.89
N PHE A 174 -14.00 -11.15 7.97
CA PHE A 174 -12.68 -10.57 8.24
C PHE A 174 -12.51 -9.18 7.63
N VAL A 175 -13.30 -8.86 6.60
CA VAL A 175 -13.20 -7.59 5.86
C VAL A 175 -14.51 -6.85 5.97
N ASN A 176 -14.50 -5.77 6.71
CA ASN A 176 -15.60 -4.83 6.84
C ASN A 176 -15.14 -3.42 6.49
N ASN A 177 -15.99 -2.42 6.70
CA ASN A 177 -15.68 -1.03 6.39
C ASN A 177 -14.55 -0.43 7.24
N ASP A 178 -14.32 -0.98 8.43
CA ASP A 178 -13.31 -0.50 9.38
C ASP A 178 -11.99 -1.28 9.25
N THR A 179 -11.95 -2.32 8.40
CA THR A 179 -10.73 -3.10 8.15
C THR A 179 -9.70 -2.25 7.43
N LYS A 180 -8.54 -2.06 8.06
CA LYS A 180 -7.39 -1.41 7.42
C LYS A 180 -6.70 -2.39 6.49
N LEU A 181 -6.73 -2.08 5.22
CA LEU A 181 -6.13 -2.91 4.17
C LEU A 181 -4.78 -2.36 3.77
N ARG A 182 -3.85 -3.26 3.54
CA ARG A 182 -2.48 -2.91 3.16
C ARG A 182 -2.43 -2.41 1.71
N SER A 183 -1.80 -1.27 1.51
CA SER A 183 -1.65 -0.65 0.19
C SER A 183 -0.82 -1.47 -0.80
N MET A 184 0.09 -2.28 -0.29
CA MET A 184 1.17 -2.84 -1.10
C MET A 184 1.87 -1.70 -1.88
N SER A 185 2.09 -1.86 -3.18
CA SER A 185 2.77 -0.84 -3.97
C SER A 185 1.95 0.43 -4.25
N MET A 186 0.65 0.47 -3.93
CA MET A 186 -0.11 1.73 -3.95
C MET A 186 0.46 2.77 -2.97
N GLY A 187 1.10 2.31 -1.89
CA GLY A 187 1.76 3.20 -0.93
C GLY A 187 2.88 4.06 -1.54
N LYS A 188 3.50 3.62 -2.65
CA LYS A 188 4.44 4.46 -3.40
C LYS A 188 3.79 5.73 -3.91
N THR A 189 2.57 5.62 -4.38
CA THR A 189 1.78 6.77 -4.84
C THR A 189 1.36 7.68 -3.70
N MET A 190 1.12 7.12 -2.48
CA MET A 190 0.92 7.95 -1.29
C MET A 190 2.15 8.80 -0.99
N VAL A 191 3.36 8.26 -1.18
CA VAL A 191 4.61 9.03 -1.07
C VAL A 191 4.67 10.15 -2.11
N SER A 192 4.24 9.90 -3.34
CA SER A 192 4.16 10.95 -4.37
C SER A 192 3.19 12.06 -3.96
N TYR A 193 2.05 11.73 -3.37
CA TYR A 193 1.11 12.73 -2.89
C TYR A 193 1.68 13.57 -1.75
N VAL A 194 2.38 12.94 -0.80
CA VAL A 194 3.14 13.63 0.26
C VAL A 194 4.22 14.55 -0.34
N MET A 195 4.91 14.13 -1.41
CA MET A 195 5.90 14.96 -2.11
C MET A 195 5.25 16.22 -2.69
N GLY A 196 4.07 16.10 -3.31
CA GLY A 196 3.33 17.25 -3.84
C GLY A 196 3.00 18.28 -2.76
N HIS A 197 2.54 17.82 -1.61
CA HIS A 197 2.31 18.69 -0.46
C HIS A 197 3.59 19.29 0.11
N ALA A 198 4.66 18.51 0.21
CA ALA A 198 5.95 19.02 0.68
C ALA A 198 6.51 20.15 -0.22
N ILE A 199 6.26 20.05 -1.52
CA ILE A 199 6.58 21.12 -2.48
C ILE A 199 5.68 22.35 -2.24
N CYS A 200 4.40 22.13 -2.07
CA CYS A 200 3.45 23.23 -1.87
C CYS A 200 3.63 23.98 -0.55
N GLU A 201 4.08 23.29 0.48
CA GLU A 201 4.44 23.88 1.78
C GLU A 201 5.87 24.50 1.80
N GLY A 202 6.59 24.43 0.68
CA GLY A 202 7.91 25.04 0.55
C GLY A 202 9.07 24.27 1.21
N TYR A 203 8.87 23.04 1.65
CA TYR A 203 9.98 22.20 2.15
C TYR A 203 10.91 21.74 1.03
N ILE A 204 10.40 21.66 -0.18
CA ILE A 204 11.11 21.28 -1.41
C ILE A 204 10.66 22.24 -2.51
N ASP A 205 11.60 22.77 -3.31
CA ASP A 205 11.27 23.81 -4.27
C ASP A 205 10.40 23.30 -5.44
N SER A 206 10.75 22.16 -6.02
CA SER A 206 10.01 21.59 -7.17
C SER A 206 10.38 20.13 -7.43
N VAL A 207 9.71 19.50 -8.39
CA VAL A 207 10.07 18.17 -8.89
C VAL A 207 11.42 18.13 -9.61
N ASP A 208 11.92 19.28 -10.06
CA ASP A 208 13.20 19.43 -10.73
C ASP A 208 14.36 19.66 -9.75
N SER A 209 14.05 19.83 -8.45
CA SER A 209 15.05 19.91 -7.39
C SER A 209 15.95 18.68 -7.38
N ARG A 210 17.19 18.88 -6.92
CA ARG A 210 18.19 17.83 -6.86
C ARG A 210 18.38 17.33 -5.43
N LEU A 211 18.60 16.04 -5.32
CA LEU A 211 18.91 15.37 -4.06
C LEU A 211 20.41 15.54 -3.74
N ASN A 212 20.83 16.76 -3.38
CA ASN A 212 22.22 17.12 -3.14
C ASN A 212 22.48 17.72 -1.74
N ASP A 213 21.45 18.02 -1.00
CA ASP A 213 21.51 18.65 0.33
C ASP A 213 21.33 17.63 1.49
N TRP A 214 21.17 16.34 1.16
CA TRP A 214 21.00 15.29 2.15
C TRP A 214 22.29 14.46 2.33
N PRO A 215 22.97 14.57 3.50
CA PRO A 215 24.26 13.89 3.73
C PRO A 215 24.21 12.38 3.54
N LEU A 216 23.05 11.75 3.74
CA LEU A 216 22.88 10.31 3.63
C LEU A 216 23.18 9.77 2.22
N VAL A 217 22.89 10.54 1.18
CA VAL A 217 23.09 10.13 -0.21
C VAL A 217 24.45 10.50 -0.77
N LYS A 218 25.29 11.19 0.00
CA LYS A 218 26.60 11.66 -0.43
C LYS A 218 27.48 10.51 -0.91
N ASN A 219 28.14 10.71 -2.06
CA ASN A 219 28.95 9.70 -2.76
C ASN A 219 28.20 8.44 -3.19
N THR A 220 26.87 8.48 -3.25
CA THR A 220 26.06 7.35 -3.75
C THR A 220 25.57 7.63 -5.18
N LEU A 221 25.03 6.60 -5.83
CA LEU A 221 24.33 6.72 -7.11
C LEU A 221 23.18 7.74 -7.07
N TYR A 222 22.59 7.97 -5.89
CA TYR A 222 21.44 8.86 -5.73
C TYR A 222 21.80 10.31 -5.42
N GLU A 223 23.09 10.62 -5.18
CA GLU A 223 23.53 12.00 -5.05
C GLU A 223 23.24 12.78 -6.32
N ASP A 224 22.77 14.00 -6.18
CA ASP A 224 22.46 14.91 -7.28
C ASP A 224 21.45 14.34 -8.31
N GLN A 225 20.54 13.43 -7.85
CA GLN A 225 19.40 12.98 -8.66
C GLN A 225 18.32 14.06 -8.71
N ILE A 226 17.72 14.24 -9.87
CA ILE A 226 16.52 15.06 -10.01
C ILE A 226 15.34 14.28 -9.43
N LEU A 227 14.51 14.93 -8.60
CA LEU A 227 13.42 14.27 -7.89
C LEU A 227 12.41 13.61 -8.83
N ILE A 228 12.11 14.23 -9.98
CA ILE A 228 11.20 13.63 -10.97
C ILE A 228 11.75 12.31 -11.54
N ASP A 229 13.05 12.15 -11.66
CA ASP A 229 13.65 10.89 -12.13
C ASP A 229 13.45 9.76 -11.10
N LEU A 230 13.55 10.09 -9.81
CA LEU A 230 13.23 9.14 -8.73
C LEU A 230 11.74 8.80 -8.69
N LEU A 231 10.86 9.80 -8.79
CA LEU A 231 9.41 9.64 -8.86
C LEU A 231 8.98 8.79 -10.05
N ASN A 232 9.69 8.88 -11.16
CA ASN A 232 9.43 8.12 -12.39
C ASN A 232 10.14 6.76 -12.44
N MET A 233 10.83 6.35 -11.36
CA MET A 233 11.62 5.10 -11.36
C MET A 233 12.66 5.05 -12.49
N SER A 234 13.34 6.16 -12.76
CA SER A 234 14.35 6.31 -13.80
C SER A 234 15.69 6.83 -13.29
N ALA A 235 16.04 6.47 -12.07
CA ALA A 235 17.24 6.91 -11.37
C ALA A 235 18.57 6.45 -12.01
N GLY A 236 18.54 5.62 -13.03
CA GLY A 236 19.75 5.05 -13.63
C GLY A 236 20.39 3.93 -12.81
N ASP A 237 19.61 3.30 -11.95
CA ASP A 237 20.04 2.21 -11.05
C ASP A 237 19.83 0.81 -11.64
N GLN A 238 19.32 0.69 -12.87
CA GLN A 238 18.95 -0.58 -13.50
C GLN A 238 20.11 -1.56 -13.70
N LYS A 239 21.36 -1.11 -13.61
CA LYS A 239 22.53 -2.01 -13.61
C LYS A 239 22.70 -2.77 -12.30
N TYR A 240 22.22 -2.21 -11.20
CA TYR A 240 22.50 -2.68 -9.84
C TYR A 240 21.30 -3.25 -9.13
N VAL A 241 20.11 -2.77 -9.47
CA VAL A 241 18.88 -3.07 -8.76
C VAL A 241 17.84 -3.67 -9.68
N ASN A 242 17.12 -4.66 -9.17
CA ASN A 242 15.99 -5.29 -9.82
C ASN A 242 14.84 -5.50 -8.83
N ARG A 243 13.80 -4.69 -8.88
CA ARG A 243 12.61 -4.75 -8.01
C ARG A 243 12.94 -4.67 -6.51
N GLY A 244 13.01 -5.80 -5.84
CA GLY A 244 13.28 -5.95 -4.41
C GLY A 244 14.69 -6.41 -4.08
N ASN A 245 15.53 -6.70 -5.10
CA ASN A 245 16.84 -7.29 -4.89
C ASN A 245 17.92 -6.50 -5.65
N PHE A 246 19.14 -6.57 -5.15
CA PHE A 246 20.31 -6.25 -5.94
C PHE A 246 20.55 -7.33 -7.00
N LYS A 247 21.25 -6.99 -8.07
CA LYS A 247 21.55 -7.96 -9.14
C LYS A 247 22.56 -9.03 -8.74
N ASP A 248 23.30 -8.82 -7.66
CA ASP A 248 24.14 -9.84 -7.03
C ASP A 248 23.32 -10.92 -6.28
N GLY A 249 21.99 -10.80 -6.27
CA GLY A 249 21.08 -11.72 -5.60
C GLY A 249 20.79 -11.34 -4.15
N SER A 250 21.50 -10.38 -3.57
CA SER A 250 21.23 -9.94 -2.21
C SER A 250 19.90 -9.17 -2.14
N GLU A 251 19.15 -9.38 -1.08
CA GLU A 251 17.92 -8.61 -0.82
C GLU A 251 18.26 -7.14 -0.57
N ILE A 252 17.40 -6.25 -1.07
CA ILE A 252 17.45 -4.84 -0.70
C ILE A 252 16.99 -4.74 0.75
N ASP A 253 17.96 -4.66 1.65
CA ASP A 253 17.68 -4.38 3.05
C ASP A 253 17.28 -2.92 3.21
N THR A 254 15.98 -2.72 3.28
CA THR A 254 15.39 -1.40 3.44
C THR A 254 15.16 -1.03 4.90
N ARG A 255 15.66 -1.81 5.84
CA ARG A 255 15.51 -1.56 7.30
C ARG A 255 16.41 -0.44 7.80
N LEU A 256 17.56 -0.27 7.13
CA LEU A 256 18.50 0.81 7.40
C LEU A 256 18.86 1.50 6.09
N MET A 257 18.43 2.74 5.95
CA MET A 257 18.81 3.54 4.77
C MET A 257 20.32 3.72 4.66
N SER A 258 21.02 3.83 5.79
CA SER A 258 22.49 3.90 5.79
C SER A 258 23.14 2.69 5.14
N ASN A 259 22.67 1.47 5.46
CA ASN A 259 23.19 0.24 4.84
C ASN A 259 22.86 0.18 3.35
N LEU A 260 21.67 0.61 2.98
CA LEU A 260 21.25 0.70 1.58
C LEU A 260 22.13 1.70 0.82
N MET A 261 22.32 2.88 1.39
CA MET A 261 23.15 3.92 0.77
C MET A 261 24.64 3.52 0.73
N PHE A 262 25.13 2.78 1.73
CA PHE A 262 26.47 2.23 1.71
C PHE A 262 26.71 1.32 0.48
N LYS A 263 25.76 0.44 0.16
CA LYS A 263 25.84 -0.41 -1.05
C LYS A 263 25.78 0.39 -2.36
N MET A 264 25.30 1.62 -2.34
CA MET A 264 25.21 2.48 -3.51
C MET A 264 26.38 3.44 -3.67
N ARG A 265 27.35 3.44 -2.73
CA ARG A 265 28.52 4.30 -2.78
C ARG A 265 29.43 3.97 -3.96
N GLY A 266 29.93 5.00 -4.62
CA GLY A 266 30.85 4.89 -5.75
C GLY A 266 30.22 4.34 -7.03
N LEU A 267 28.94 3.95 -7.00
CA LEU A 267 28.24 3.46 -8.19
C LEU A 267 27.88 4.62 -9.12
N LYS A 268 28.10 4.40 -10.42
CA LYS A 268 27.77 5.41 -11.46
C LYS A 268 26.40 5.14 -12.06
N LYS A 269 25.64 6.20 -12.27
CA LYS A 269 24.34 6.16 -12.98
C LYS A 269 24.52 5.51 -14.36
N SER A 270 23.59 4.66 -14.73
CA SER A 270 23.37 4.27 -16.13
C SER A 270 22.39 5.24 -16.80
N GLY A 271 22.20 5.10 -18.11
CA GLY A 271 21.24 5.96 -18.83
C GLY A 271 19.83 5.91 -18.24
N LYS A 272 19.06 6.97 -18.42
CA LYS A 272 17.68 7.06 -17.93
C LYS A 272 16.80 6.00 -18.59
N SER A 273 16.25 5.11 -17.79
CA SER A 273 15.24 4.15 -18.24
C SER A 273 14.36 3.73 -17.07
N TYR A 274 13.12 3.39 -17.38
CA TYR A 274 12.19 2.89 -16.35
C TYR A 274 12.72 1.62 -15.70
N ASN A 275 12.94 1.67 -14.39
CA ASN A 275 13.39 0.53 -13.58
C ASN A 275 12.60 0.46 -12.27
N TYR A 276 11.49 -0.26 -12.28
CA TYR A 276 10.62 -0.36 -11.10
C TYR A 276 11.31 -1.10 -9.96
N ASN A 277 11.53 -0.42 -8.84
CA ASN A 277 12.10 -1.01 -7.63
C ASN A 277 11.59 -0.34 -6.34
N ASN A 278 12.04 -0.80 -5.18
CA ASN A 278 11.55 -0.34 -3.88
C ASN A 278 12.41 0.77 -3.24
N ILE A 279 13.53 1.18 -3.85
CA ILE A 279 14.44 2.17 -3.26
C ILE A 279 13.88 3.59 -3.39
N PRO A 280 13.50 4.09 -4.60
CA PRO A 280 13.08 5.47 -4.76
C PRO A 280 11.94 5.91 -3.83
N PRO A 281 10.84 5.15 -3.65
CA PRO A 281 9.76 5.63 -2.79
C PRO A 281 10.16 5.73 -1.30
N LYS A 282 11.01 4.80 -0.81
CA LYS A 282 11.52 4.89 0.55
C LYS A 282 12.51 6.05 0.70
N LEU A 283 13.39 6.20 -0.28
CA LEU A 283 14.35 7.30 -0.31
C LEU A 283 13.61 8.64 -0.25
N LEU A 284 12.60 8.84 -1.11
CA LEU A 284 11.85 10.08 -1.16
C LEU A 284 11.04 10.35 0.10
N LEU A 285 10.37 9.35 0.68
CA LEU A 285 9.61 9.55 1.92
C LEU A 285 10.53 10.00 3.08
N ASN A 286 11.70 9.39 3.20
CA ASN A 286 12.67 9.77 4.22
C ASN A 286 13.36 11.12 3.90
N TYR A 287 13.54 11.46 2.63
CA TYR A 287 14.01 12.79 2.23
C TYR A 287 13.00 13.89 2.57
N ILE A 288 11.71 13.65 2.31
CA ILE A 288 10.63 14.57 2.73
C ILE A 288 10.67 14.78 4.25
N SER A 289 10.80 13.68 5.01
CA SER A 289 10.91 13.75 6.46
C SER A 289 12.14 14.54 6.91
N PHE A 290 13.28 14.38 6.24
CA PHE A 290 14.48 15.15 6.50
C PHE A 290 14.27 16.65 6.20
N LYS A 291 13.63 17.00 5.09
CA LYS A 291 13.37 18.39 4.68
C LYS A 291 12.36 19.09 5.58
N ALA A 292 11.31 18.40 5.96
CA ALA A 292 10.26 18.94 6.83
C ALA A 292 10.68 18.98 8.31
N GLY A 293 11.68 18.17 8.71
CA GLY A 293 12.16 18.12 10.10
C GLY A 293 11.02 17.87 11.09
N ASP A 294 10.92 18.68 12.13
CA ASP A 294 9.89 18.59 13.17
C ASP A 294 8.47 18.86 12.65
N ASN A 295 8.32 19.45 11.47
CA ASN A 295 7.02 19.70 10.83
C ASN A 295 6.52 18.51 10.02
N PHE A 296 7.24 17.40 9.95
CA PHE A 296 6.82 16.26 9.12
C PHE A 296 5.48 15.66 9.58
N GLU A 297 5.25 15.58 10.87
CA GLU A 297 3.97 15.12 11.44
C GLU A 297 2.81 16.05 11.06
N ASN A 298 3.03 17.36 11.18
CA ASN A 298 2.06 18.38 10.77
C ASN A 298 1.75 18.27 9.27
N LEU A 299 2.76 18.04 8.42
CA LEU A 299 2.57 17.82 7.00
C LEU A 299 1.66 16.62 6.72
N LEU A 300 1.90 15.48 7.37
CA LEU A 300 1.04 14.30 7.18
C LEU A 300 -0.37 14.51 7.73
N THR A 301 -0.51 15.21 8.84
CA THR A 301 -1.80 15.60 9.42
C THR A 301 -2.58 16.48 8.43
N GLU A 302 -1.94 17.50 7.85
CA GLU A 302 -2.59 18.35 6.85
C GLU A 302 -3.09 17.55 5.65
N ILE A 303 -2.29 16.63 5.13
CA ILE A 303 -2.64 15.80 3.96
C ILE A 303 -3.81 14.87 4.26
N PHE A 304 -3.70 14.04 5.29
CA PHE A 304 -4.63 12.94 5.48
C PHE A 304 -5.82 13.32 6.38
N GLN A 305 -5.56 14.02 7.47
CA GLN A 305 -6.60 14.42 8.40
C GLN A 305 -7.41 15.60 7.84
N ASN A 306 -6.76 16.69 7.42
CA ASN A 306 -7.43 17.92 7.06
C ASN A 306 -7.89 17.95 5.61
N LYS A 307 -7.04 17.59 4.67
CA LYS A 307 -7.34 17.65 3.23
C LYS A 307 -8.16 16.43 2.79
N ALA A 308 -7.70 15.24 3.02
CA ALA A 308 -8.44 14.02 2.66
C ALA A 308 -9.63 13.75 3.59
N LYS A 309 -9.65 14.33 4.79
CA LYS A 309 -10.71 14.18 5.80
C LYS A 309 -11.04 12.71 6.05
N ILE A 310 -9.99 11.93 6.38
CA ILE A 310 -10.12 10.51 6.70
C ILE A 310 -11.04 10.29 7.90
N LYS A 311 -11.78 9.17 7.90
CA LYS A 311 -12.68 8.76 8.99
C LYS A 311 -11.96 7.94 10.04
N ASP A 312 -11.05 7.07 9.63
CA ASP A 312 -10.30 6.17 10.49
C ASP A 312 -8.82 6.52 10.38
N SER A 313 -8.03 6.31 11.44
CA SER A 313 -6.60 6.57 11.37
C SER A 313 -5.94 5.81 10.21
N VAL A 314 -4.96 6.42 9.58
CA VAL A 314 -4.14 5.81 8.53
C VAL A 314 -2.70 5.79 9.00
N TYR A 315 -1.87 4.91 8.46
CA TYR A 315 -0.48 4.87 8.92
C TYR A 315 0.50 4.37 7.85
N PHE A 316 1.74 4.87 7.96
CA PHE A 316 2.93 4.27 7.40
C PHE A 316 3.62 3.39 8.43
N PHE A 317 4.47 2.49 8.00
CA PHE A 317 5.39 1.85 8.94
C PHE A 317 6.65 2.70 9.14
N LYS A 318 7.12 2.70 10.38
CA LYS A 318 8.42 3.23 10.75
C LYS A 318 9.23 2.12 11.43
N ASN A 319 10.41 1.85 10.95
CA ASN A 319 11.32 0.91 11.58
C ASN A 319 12.10 1.62 12.69
N TYR A 320 12.13 1.03 13.87
CA TYR A 320 12.92 1.51 15.01
C TYR A 320 14.02 0.53 15.29
N GLN A 321 15.26 1.00 15.38
CA GLN A 321 16.37 0.20 15.87
C GLN A 321 16.69 0.54 17.31
N GLY A 322 16.47 -0.41 18.21
CA GLY A 322 16.75 -0.25 19.65
C GLY A 322 15.88 0.83 20.30
N THR A 323 16.46 1.53 21.26
CA THR A 323 15.81 2.62 22.00
C THR A 323 15.90 3.98 21.31
N LYS A 324 16.66 4.09 20.22
CA LYS A 324 16.89 5.35 19.49
C LYS A 324 16.01 5.40 18.25
N ASP A 325 15.35 6.53 18.05
CA ASP A 325 14.42 6.79 16.94
C ASP A 325 15.18 7.16 15.64
N TYR A 326 15.97 6.22 15.13
CA TYR A 326 16.58 6.36 13.80
C TYR A 326 15.74 5.68 12.70
N GLY A 327 14.42 5.62 12.92
CA GLY A 327 13.54 4.79 12.11
C GLY A 327 13.40 5.28 10.69
N ILE A 328 13.53 4.34 9.75
CA ILE A 328 13.18 4.53 8.35
C ILE A 328 11.69 4.42 8.20
N LEU A 329 11.09 5.40 7.52
CA LEU A 329 9.74 5.30 7.04
C LEU A 329 9.68 4.35 5.85
N ASP A 330 8.74 3.41 5.89
CA ASP A 330 8.42 2.53 4.76
C ASP A 330 7.25 3.11 3.97
N SER A 331 7.32 3.01 2.65
CA SER A 331 6.23 3.40 1.75
C SER A 331 4.99 2.49 1.84
N MET A 332 4.99 1.50 2.72
CA MET A 332 3.81 0.69 3.00
C MET A 332 2.79 1.48 3.80
N PHE A 333 1.58 1.57 3.27
CA PHE A 333 0.51 2.39 3.81
C PHE A 333 -0.71 1.54 4.13
N PHE A 334 -1.47 1.92 5.15
CA PHE A 334 -2.69 1.23 5.58
C PHE A 334 -3.82 2.22 5.77
N ALA A 335 -4.96 1.89 5.20
CA ALA A 335 -6.19 2.66 5.33
C ALA A 335 -7.40 1.74 5.20
N THR A 336 -8.57 2.21 5.61
CA THR A 336 -9.83 1.56 5.28
C THR A 336 -10.16 1.75 3.79
N ARG A 337 -11.05 0.93 3.25
CA ARG A 337 -11.47 1.03 1.85
C ARG A 337 -12.05 2.41 1.49
N HIS A 338 -12.82 2.99 2.41
CA HIS A 338 -13.39 4.32 2.23
C HIS A 338 -12.37 5.44 2.43
N ASP A 339 -11.34 5.25 3.26
CA ASP A 339 -10.28 6.25 3.40
C ASP A 339 -9.33 6.24 2.20
N TYR A 340 -9.09 5.10 1.57
CA TYR A 340 -8.46 5.08 0.25
C TYR A 340 -9.25 5.89 -0.78
N LEU A 341 -10.59 5.80 -0.75
CA LEU A 341 -11.44 6.60 -1.63
C LEU A 341 -11.38 8.10 -1.27
N ARG A 342 -11.35 8.47 0.03
CA ARG A 342 -11.20 9.87 0.47
C ARG A 342 -9.88 10.47 -0.02
N ILE A 343 -8.78 9.74 0.12
CA ILE A 343 -7.47 10.18 -0.36
C ILE A 343 -7.48 10.33 -1.89
N ALA A 344 -8.06 9.38 -2.62
CA ALA A 344 -8.17 9.47 -4.07
C ALA A 344 -9.07 10.63 -4.51
N LYS A 345 -10.15 10.91 -3.75
CA LYS A 345 -11.00 12.07 -3.98
C LYS A 345 -10.26 13.38 -3.71
N ALA A 346 -9.47 13.48 -2.66
CA ALA A 346 -8.65 14.67 -2.42
C ALA A 346 -7.68 14.93 -3.58
N MET A 347 -7.06 13.89 -4.15
CA MET A 347 -6.23 14.04 -5.36
C MET A 347 -7.06 14.52 -6.57
N LEU A 348 -8.29 13.99 -6.74
CA LEU A 348 -9.20 14.41 -7.80
C LEU A 348 -9.58 15.87 -7.64
N ASP A 349 -9.96 16.31 -6.43
CA ASP A 349 -10.31 17.68 -6.12
C ASP A 349 -9.13 18.64 -6.36
N ASP A 350 -7.94 18.25 -5.94
CA ASP A 350 -6.72 19.03 -6.18
C ASP A 350 -6.50 19.27 -7.68
N TRP A 351 -6.61 18.20 -8.47
CA TRP A 351 -6.46 18.29 -9.93
C TRP A 351 -7.50 19.20 -10.57
N GLN A 352 -8.78 19.02 -10.22
CA GLN A 352 -9.90 19.75 -10.83
C GLN A 352 -9.95 21.22 -10.43
N ASN A 353 -9.58 21.52 -9.19
CA ASN A 353 -9.54 22.90 -8.68
C ASN A 353 -8.20 23.61 -8.91
N ASP A 354 -7.29 23.00 -9.65
CA ASP A 354 -5.99 23.57 -9.99
C ASP A 354 -5.20 24.09 -8.78
N THR A 355 -5.34 23.40 -7.63
CA THR A 355 -4.59 23.75 -6.42
C THR A 355 -3.08 23.60 -6.67
N CYS A 356 -2.25 24.03 -5.73
CA CYS A 356 -0.80 23.81 -5.83
C CYS A 356 -0.49 22.30 -6.02
N VAL A 357 -1.10 21.41 -5.23
CA VAL A 357 -0.93 19.97 -5.36
C VAL A 357 -1.52 19.47 -6.69
N GLY A 358 -2.60 20.05 -7.15
CA GLY A 358 -3.19 19.77 -8.47
C GLY A 358 -2.21 20.10 -9.61
N LYS A 359 -1.52 21.24 -9.53
CA LYS A 359 -0.46 21.60 -10.47
C LYS A 359 0.71 20.62 -10.42
N TYR A 360 1.11 20.19 -9.21
CA TYR A 360 2.11 19.12 -9.06
C TYR A 360 1.66 17.84 -9.77
N LEU A 361 0.41 17.36 -9.54
CA LEU A 361 -0.13 16.16 -10.19
C LEU A 361 -0.12 16.29 -11.73
N LYS A 362 -0.46 17.45 -12.27
CA LYS A 362 -0.38 17.75 -13.71
C LYS A 362 1.08 17.73 -14.21
N THR A 363 1.99 18.33 -13.45
CA THR A 363 3.41 18.36 -13.78
C THR A 363 4.00 16.96 -13.85
N ILE A 364 3.77 16.10 -12.85
CA ILE A 364 4.28 14.72 -12.91
C ILE A 364 3.66 13.94 -14.07
N TYR A 365 2.38 14.18 -14.40
CA TYR A 365 1.74 13.54 -15.55
C TYR A 365 2.40 13.95 -16.87
N GLU A 366 2.75 15.22 -17.05
CA GLU A 366 3.45 15.69 -18.26
C GLU A 366 4.90 15.16 -18.35
N HIS A 367 5.58 14.97 -17.23
CA HIS A 367 6.91 14.36 -17.17
C HIS A 367 6.93 12.83 -17.18
N ARG A 368 5.80 12.20 -17.53
CA ARG A 368 5.69 10.73 -17.59
C ARG A 368 6.69 10.12 -18.55
N ILE A 369 7.19 8.97 -18.20
CA ILE A 369 8.14 8.23 -19.02
C ILE A 369 7.53 6.95 -19.56
N SER A 370 8.01 6.53 -20.75
CA SER A 370 7.58 5.27 -21.37
C SER A 370 8.16 4.07 -20.64
N LYS A 371 7.34 3.04 -20.43
CA LYS A 371 7.78 1.72 -19.96
C LYS A 371 8.35 0.83 -21.05
N ARG A 372 8.53 1.34 -22.27
CA ARG A 372 9.09 0.57 -23.41
C ARG A 372 10.49 0.06 -23.07
N GLY A 373 10.78 -1.18 -23.46
CA GLY A 373 12.08 -1.82 -23.18
C GLY A 373 12.17 -2.49 -21.81
N PHE A 374 11.22 -2.27 -20.91
CA PHE A 374 11.21 -2.91 -19.62
C PHE A 374 10.65 -4.33 -19.72
N LYS A 375 11.56 -5.31 -19.77
CA LYS A 375 11.24 -6.73 -19.96
C LYS A 375 10.22 -7.25 -18.93
N GLN A 376 10.31 -6.77 -17.71
CA GLN A 376 9.40 -7.16 -16.63
C GLN A 376 7.94 -6.72 -16.81
N ALA A 377 7.67 -5.66 -17.57
CA ALA A 377 6.30 -5.23 -17.84
C ALA A 377 5.56 -6.19 -18.78
N ARG A 378 6.30 -6.96 -19.59
CA ARG A 378 5.76 -7.99 -20.47
C ARG A 378 5.59 -9.34 -19.78
N ASP A 379 6.49 -9.69 -18.86
CA ASP A 379 6.59 -11.03 -18.28
C ASP A 379 5.63 -11.25 -17.12
N ARG A 380 4.87 -10.24 -16.70
CA ARG A 380 4.07 -10.32 -15.48
C ARG A 380 2.69 -10.91 -15.64
N GLY A 381 2.14 -11.00 -16.82
CA GLY A 381 0.72 -11.32 -16.94
C GLY A 381 -0.16 -10.33 -16.18
N ASP A 382 0.37 -9.15 -15.87
CA ASP A 382 -0.23 -8.13 -15.04
C ASP A 382 -1.44 -7.55 -15.75
N SER A 383 -2.58 -8.09 -15.44
CA SER A 383 -3.84 -7.78 -16.09
C SER A 383 -4.23 -6.30 -15.93
N PHE A 384 -3.71 -5.64 -14.90
CA PHE A 384 -3.93 -4.23 -14.63
C PHE A 384 -2.92 -3.29 -15.28
N HIS A 385 -1.72 -3.76 -15.61
CA HIS A 385 -0.70 -2.91 -16.20
C HIS A 385 -0.83 -2.73 -17.72
N GLY A 386 -2.04 -2.74 -18.24
CA GLY A 386 -2.28 -2.25 -19.57
C GLY A 386 -2.03 -0.76 -19.72
N THR A 387 -0.94 -0.25 -19.12
CA THR A 387 -0.51 1.14 -19.16
C THR A 387 0.84 1.26 -19.85
N LYS A 388 1.01 2.31 -20.66
CA LYS A 388 2.22 2.52 -21.46
C LYS A 388 3.31 3.31 -20.75
N SER A 389 2.92 4.12 -19.77
CA SER A 389 3.82 5.08 -19.14
C SER A 389 3.71 5.05 -17.62
N TYR A 390 4.66 5.72 -16.97
CA TYR A 390 4.76 5.86 -15.53
C TYR A 390 5.04 7.32 -15.18
N ALA A 391 4.40 7.84 -14.15
CA ALA A 391 4.43 9.24 -13.77
C ALA A 391 4.31 9.39 -12.26
N GLY A 392 5.34 9.85 -11.58
CA GLY A 392 5.24 10.16 -10.16
C GLY A 392 4.71 9.00 -9.31
N PHE A 393 5.16 7.78 -9.53
CA PHE A 393 4.66 6.54 -8.94
C PHE A 393 3.23 6.12 -9.36
N PHE A 394 2.61 6.80 -10.31
CA PHE A 394 1.37 6.37 -10.94
C PHE A 394 1.62 5.59 -12.24
N HIS A 395 0.71 4.68 -12.52
CA HIS A 395 0.56 4.05 -13.83
C HIS A 395 -0.35 4.92 -14.69
N VAL A 396 0.09 5.29 -15.89
CA VAL A 396 -0.64 6.20 -16.79
C VAL A 396 -0.67 5.70 -18.23
N ASP A 397 -1.39 6.40 -19.09
CA ASP A 397 -1.62 6.02 -20.48
C ASP A 397 -2.24 4.62 -20.63
N TYR A 398 -3.40 4.44 -20.02
CA TYR A 398 -4.17 3.20 -20.09
C TYR A 398 -4.55 2.85 -21.52
N LEU A 399 -4.35 1.58 -21.90
CA LEU A 399 -4.74 1.07 -23.21
C LEU A 399 -6.24 1.26 -23.46
N GLY A 400 -6.58 1.88 -24.57
CA GLY A 400 -7.97 2.18 -24.95
C GLY A 400 -8.55 3.42 -24.28
N MET A 401 -7.74 4.19 -23.54
CA MET A 401 -8.10 5.47 -22.93
C MET A 401 -7.14 6.58 -23.39
N LYS A 402 -6.85 6.61 -24.69
CA LYS A 402 -5.96 7.60 -25.29
C LYS A 402 -6.47 9.01 -25.00
N ASN A 403 -5.56 9.91 -24.66
CA ASN A 403 -5.82 11.33 -24.40
C ASN A 403 -6.69 11.63 -23.15
N ARG A 404 -7.03 10.64 -22.33
CA ARG A 404 -7.71 10.86 -21.04
C ARG A 404 -6.70 10.91 -19.90
N LYS A 405 -6.88 11.84 -19.00
CA LYS A 405 -6.04 12.01 -17.80
C LYS A 405 -6.45 10.99 -16.73
N VAL A 406 -6.11 9.73 -16.98
CA VAL A 406 -6.36 8.62 -16.05
C VAL A 406 -5.05 8.17 -15.43
N MET A 407 -4.97 8.21 -14.11
CA MET A 407 -3.83 7.76 -13.36
C MET A 407 -4.23 6.65 -12.38
N GLY A 408 -3.39 5.63 -12.25
CA GLY A 408 -3.67 4.49 -11.40
C GLY A 408 -2.56 4.17 -10.44
N MET A 409 -2.94 3.67 -9.29
CA MET A 409 -2.08 3.09 -8.28
C MET A 409 -2.27 1.60 -8.30
N SER A 410 -1.19 0.84 -8.30
CA SER A 410 -1.28 -0.62 -8.35
C SER A 410 -0.48 -1.26 -7.22
N GLY A 411 -1.10 -2.17 -6.50
CA GLY A 411 -0.52 -2.93 -5.41
C GLY A 411 -0.53 -4.43 -5.68
N TYR A 412 0.48 -5.12 -5.16
CA TYR A 412 0.53 -6.58 -5.25
C TYR A 412 -0.75 -7.20 -4.66
N GLY A 413 -1.23 -8.27 -5.29
CA GLY A 413 -2.46 -8.94 -4.88
C GLY A 413 -3.72 -8.45 -5.59
N GLY A 414 -3.59 -7.52 -6.54
CA GLY A 414 -4.73 -6.95 -7.26
C GLY A 414 -5.39 -5.78 -6.53
N ASN A 415 -4.62 -5.06 -5.72
CA ASN A 415 -5.06 -3.80 -5.14
C ASN A 415 -4.88 -2.69 -6.16
N GLU A 416 -5.93 -1.94 -6.45
CA GLU A 416 -5.94 -0.90 -7.48
C GLU A 416 -6.76 0.30 -7.05
N ILE A 417 -6.24 1.49 -7.32
CA ILE A 417 -7.02 2.72 -7.34
C ILE A 417 -6.82 3.36 -8.71
N ILE A 418 -7.89 3.64 -9.41
CA ILE A 418 -7.87 4.30 -10.72
C ILE A 418 -8.68 5.57 -10.64
N ILE A 419 -8.06 6.70 -10.99
CA ILE A 419 -8.68 8.02 -10.96
C ILE A 419 -8.75 8.54 -12.40
N ASP A 420 -9.94 8.86 -12.86
CA ASP A 420 -10.18 9.60 -14.08
C ASP A 420 -10.45 11.07 -13.71
N PHE A 421 -9.43 11.87 -13.86
CA PHE A 421 -9.45 13.28 -13.44
C PHE A 421 -10.36 14.17 -14.31
N GLU A 422 -10.66 13.74 -15.53
CA GLU A 422 -11.50 14.50 -16.45
C GLU A 422 -12.99 14.18 -16.29
N ARG A 423 -13.32 12.99 -15.80
CA ARG A 423 -14.70 12.51 -15.70
C ARG A 423 -15.16 12.25 -14.26
N SER A 424 -14.44 12.76 -13.28
CA SER A 424 -14.80 12.63 -11.84
C SER A 424 -15.11 11.18 -11.43
N ARG A 425 -14.27 10.22 -11.86
CA ARG A 425 -14.46 8.80 -11.56
C ARG A 425 -13.29 8.25 -10.75
N ILE A 426 -13.64 7.49 -9.73
CA ILE A 426 -12.64 6.79 -8.91
C ILE A 426 -13.09 5.35 -8.72
N LEU A 427 -12.17 4.43 -8.95
CA LEU A 427 -12.37 3.03 -8.64
C LEU A 427 -11.36 2.60 -7.58
N VAL A 428 -11.83 1.98 -6.49
CA VAL A 428 -10.99 1.40 -5.45
C VAL A 428 -11.27 -0.10 -5.36
N ILE A 429 -10.26 -0.90 -5.62
CA ILE A 429 -10.33 -2.36 -5.56
C ILE A 429 -9.29 -2.88 -4.57
N HIS A 430 -9.73 -3.77 -3.68
CA HIS A 430 -8.83 -4.59 -2.87
C HIS A 430 -9.05 -6.06 -3.15
N SER A 431 -7.95 -6.75 -3.37
CA SER A 431 -7.90 -8.17 -3.67
C SER A 431 -6.61 -8.78 -3.13
N ILE A 432 -6.56 -10.09 -3.09
CA ILE A 432 -5.37 -10.84 -2.66
C ILE A 432 -4.84 -11.78 -3.73
N HIS A 433 -5.26 -11.61 -4.97
CA HIS A 433 -4.81 -12.44 -6.09
C HIS A 433 -4.28 -11.61 -7.25
N GLN A 434 -2.98 -11.55 -7.42
CA GLN A 434 -2.30 -10.69 -8.39
C GLN A 434 -2.61 -11.02 -9.85
N ASN A 435 -2.80 -12.28 -10.18
CA ASN A 435 -2.95 -12.73 -11.55
C ASN A 435 -4.40 -12.73 -12.04
N TYR A 436 -5.33 -12.30 -11.20
CA TYR A 436 -6.73 -12.26 -11.58
C TYR A 436 -7.01 -11.08 -12.52
N ASN A 437 -7.79 -11.35 -13.56
CA ASN A 437 -8.06 -10.35 -14.59
C ASN A 437 -9.25 -9.45 -14.24
N TRP A 438 -8.99 -8.36 -13.53
CA TRP A 438 -10.00 -7.37 -13.17
C TRP A 438 -10.44 -6.43 -14.29
N LYS A 439 -9.95 -6.61 -15.53
CA LYS A 439 -10.20 -5.66 -16.65
C LYS A 439 -11.68 -5.40 -16.90
N LYS A 440 -12.52 -6.40 -16.71
CA LYS A 440 -13.97 -6.26 -16.93
C LYS A 440 -14.64 -5.35 -15.92
N ILE A 441 -14.22 -5.43 -14.64
CA ILE A 441 -14.84 -4.67 -13.56
C ILE A 441 -14.06 -3.40 -13.20
N ALA A 442 -12.91 -3.17 -13.78
CA ALA A 442 -12.07 -2.01 -13.54
C ALA A 442 -11.97 -1.11 -14.79
N ARG A 443 -11.21 -1.54 -15.77
CA ARG A 443 -10.88 -0.69 -16.93
C ARG A 443 -12.08 -0.35 -17.80
N SER A 444 -12.96 -1.32 -18.03
CA SER A 444 -14.15 -1.08 -18.85
C SER A 444 -15.12 -0.12 -18.14
N VAL A 445 -15.22 -0.21 -16.83
CA VAL A 445 -16.06 0.68 -16.01
C VAL A 445 -15.51 2.11 -16.05
N ILE A 446 -14.23 2.32 -15.78
CA ILE A 446 -13.60 3.65 -15.87
C ILE A 446 -13.72 4.21 -17.31
N LYS A 447 -13.56 3.38 -18.32
CA LYS A 447 -13.62 3.81 -19.72
C LYS A 447 -15.02 4.29 -20.12
N LYS A 448 -16.07 3.58 -19.72
CA LYS A 448 -17.44 3.79 -20.18
C LYS A 448 -18.30 4.59 -19.20
N GLY A 449 -17.91 4.56 -17.91
CA GLY A 449 -18.82 4.89 -16.82
C GLY A 449 -19.70 3.68 -16.50
N LYS A 450 -20.63 3.87 -15.63
CA LYS A 450 -21.65 2.87 -15.31
C LYS A 450 -22.94 3.17 -16.01
#